data_c59b9a4eba937a9fcea5e6511c7a01fe
#
_entry.id   c59b9a4eba937a9fcea5e6511c7a01fe
#
_cell.length_a   1.000
_cell.length_b   1.000
_cell.length_c   1.000
_cell.angle_alpha   90.00
_cell.angle_beta   90.00
_cell.angle_gamma   90.00
#
_symmetry.space_group_name_H-M   'P 1'
#
loop_
_entity.id
_entity.type
_entity.pdbx_description
1 polymer ?
#
loop_
_entity_poly.entity_id
_entity_poly.type
_entity_poly.pdbx_seq_one_letter_code
_entity_poly.pdbx_strand_id
1 'polypeptide(L)'
;AADAYVMKLTTGAQTLDDVKQELRETYLVGAFPAWSDKIREGYDPSVLVAPYRSRASNLLEVEANSLTFDDPVIKAAMQYTGGDGSPSVLPLYEYDRLVRQDARWDKTNNAYAAYTRVGTDLLRRFGFR
;
A
#
# COMPACT_ATOMS: atom_id res chain seq x y z
N ALA A 1 24.06 -13.58 1.53
CA ALA A 1 23.93 -12.25 2.14
C ALA A 1 24.24 -12.28 3.64
N ALA A 2 23.67 -13.24 4.41
CA ALA A 2 23.92 -13.34 5.85
C ALA A 2 25.40 -13.59 6.17
N ASP A 3 26.06 -14.43 5.39
CA ASP A 3 27.48 -14.74 5.59
C ASP A 3 28.37 -13.52 5.41
N ALA A 4 28.05 -12.65 4.45
CA ALA A 4 28.80 -11.41 4.21
C ALA A 4 28.69 -10.47 5.41
N TYR A 5 27.52 -10.35 6.03
CA TYR A 5 27.34 -9.51 7.22
C TYR A 5 28.08 -10.08 8.44
N VAL A 6 28.05 -11.39 8.61
CA VAL A 6 28.81 -12.06 9.69
C VAL A 6 30.31 -11.82 9.53
N MET A 7 30.83 -11.93 8.33
CA MET A 7 32.26 -11.63 8.06
C MET A 7 32.60 -10.18 8.37
N LYS A 8 31.76 -9.22 7.98
CA LYS A 8 31.98 -7.80 8.28
C LYS A 8 32.02 -7.53 9.78
N LEU A 9 31.12 -8.15 10.55
CA LEU A 9 31.11 -8.04 12.01
C LEU A 9 32.37 -8.66 12.62
N THR A 10 32.77 -9.84 12.14
CA THR A 10 33.94 -10.57 12.63
C THR A 10 35.23 -9.79 12.39
N THR A 11 35.34 -9.11 11.23
CA THR A 11 36.52 -8.33 10.88
C THR A 11 36.51 -6.92 11.47
N GLY A 12 35.41 -6.51 12.11
CA GLY A 12 35.27 -5.17 12.65
C GLY A 12 35.03 -4.10 11.59
N ALA A 13 34.72 -4.48 10.35
CA ALA A 13 34.48 -3.55 9.24
C ALA A 13 33.17 -2.77 9.41
N GLN A 14 32.20 -3.31 10.15
CA GLN A 14 30.92 -2.66 10.45
C GLN A 14 30.51 -2.91 11.89
N THR A 15 29.78 -1.97 12.47
CA THR A 15 29.15 -2.16 13.76
C THR A 15 27.85 -2.94 13.61
N LEU A 16 27.35 -3.51 14.73
CA LEU A 16 26.05 -4.21 14.73
C LEU A 16 24.91 -3.29 14.26
N ASP A 17 24.94 -2.03 14.66
CA ASP A 17 23.92 -1.05 14.26
C ASP A 17 23.96 -0.79 12.76
N ASP A 18 25.15 -0.69 12.17
CA ASP A 18 25.31 -0.52 10.71
C ASP A 18 24.73 -1.71 9.96
N VAL A 19 24.99 -2.93 10.42
CA VAL A 19 24.45 -4.15 9.80
C VAL A 19 22.94 -4.20 9.90
N LYS A 20 22.37 -3.85 11.05
CA LYS A 20 20.91 -3.79 11.24
C LYS A 20 20.27 -2.79 10.29
N GLN A 21 20.90 -1.62 10.13
CA GLN A 21 20.41 -0.59 9.22
C GLN A 21 20.45 -1.05 7.76
N GLU A 22 21.54 -1.67 7.34
CA GLU A 22 21.66 -2.21 5.98
C GLU A 22 20.58 -3.28 5.70
N LEU A 23 20.36 -4.19 6.63
CA LEU A 23 19.34 -5.24 6.50
C LEU A 23 17.94 -4.63 6.41
N ARG A 24 17.68 -3.63 7.26
CA ARG A 24 16.40 -2.91 7.24
C ARG A 24 16.17 -2.22 5.91
N GLU A 25 17.15 -1.47 5.42
CA GLU A 25 17.06 -0.79 4.14
C GLU A 25 16.86 -1.75 2.98
N THR A 26 17.61 -2.84 2.96
CA THR A 26 17.49 -3.87 1.91
C THR A 26 16.08 -4.47 1.90
N TYR A 27 15.54 -4.80 3.07
CA TYR A 27 14.19 -5.33 3.19
C TYR A 27 13.15 -4.32 2.73
N LEU A 28 13.25 -3.08 3.20
CA LEU A 28 12.26 -2.04 2.91
C LEU A 28 12.29 -1.62 1.44
N VAL A 29 13.46 -1.51 0.84
CA VAL A 29 13.59 -1.20 -0.59
C VAL A 29 12.95 -2.29 -1.43
N GLY A 30 13.11 -3.56 -1.06
CA GLY A 30 12.46 -4.68 -1.74
C GLY A 30 10.96 -4.67 -1.58
N ALA A 31 10.44 -4.29 -0.41
CA ALA A 31 9.01 -4.25 -0.14
C ALA A 31 8.33 -2.99 -0.74
N PHE A 32 9.08 -1.89 -0.89
CA PHE A 32 8.56 -0.60 -1.36
C PHE A 32 9.38 -0.07 -2.53
N PRO A 33 9.39 -0.78 -3.66
CA PRO A 33 10.34 -0.44 -4.75
C PRO A 33 10.17 0.98 -5.31
N ALA A 34 8.94 1.50 -5.36
CA ALA A 34 8.69 2.86 -5.87
C ALA A 34 9.21 3.97 -4.95
N TRP A 35 9.44 3.65 -3.68
CA TRP A 35 9.86 4.61 -2.66
C TRP A 35 11.27 4.34 -2.14
N SER A 36 12.08 3.58 -2.89
CA SER A 36 13.41 3.19 -2.46
C SER A 36 14.30 4.39 -2.09
N ASP A 37 14.24 5.49 -2.86
CA ASP A 37 15.00 6.70 -2.58
C ASP A 37 14.57 7.34 -1.26
N LYS A 38 13.27 7.42 -1.01
CA LYS A 38 12.73 7.98 0.24
C LYS A 38 13.14 7.15 1.44
N ILE A 39 13.14 5.83 1.31
CA ILE A 39 13.55 4.92 2.39
C ILE A 39 15.03 5.12 2.68
N ARG A 40 15.87 5.28 1.66
CA ARG A 40 17.30 5.56 1.85
C ARG A 40 17.54 6.91 2.51
N GLU A 41 16.67 7.87 2.28
CA GLU A 41 16.70 9.18 2.94
C GLU A 41 16.25 9.12 4.41
N GLY A 42 15.72 7.99 4.86
CA GLY A 42 15.30 7.78 6.24
C GLY A 42 13.82 7.92 6.52
N TYR A 43 12.97 8.05 5.50
CA TYR A 43 11.53 8.10 5.69
C TYR A 43 10.99 6.77 6.22
N ASP A 44 10.07 6.84 7.17
CA ASP A 44 9.38 5.67 7.70
C ASP A 44 8.34 5.17 6.68
N PRO A 45 8.35 3.85 6.34
CA PRO A 45 7.35 3.29 5.43
C PRO A 45 5.90 3.54 5.86
N SER A 46 5.63 3.59 7.16
CA SER A 46 4.29 3.90 7.67
C SER A 46 3.82 5.29 7.27
N VAL A 47 4.73 6.25 7.19
CA VAL A 47 4.43 7.61 6.73
C VAL A 47 4.13 7.61 5.24
N LEU A 48 4.90 6.86 4.46
CA LEU A 48 4.75 6.78 3.01
C LEU A 48 3.42 6.11 2.61
N VAL A 49 3.00 5.11 3.36
CA VAL A 49 1.77 4.36 3.08
C VAL A 49 0.53 4.98 3.73
N ALA A 50 0.70 5.94 4.64
CA ALA A 50 -0.40 6.53 5.40
C ALA A 50 -1.56 7.07 4.52
N PRO A 51 -1.33 7.79 3.41
CA PRO A 51 -2.43 8.24 2.56
C PRO A 51 -3.25 7.10 1.99
N TYR A 52 -2.60 6.01 1.58
CA TYR A 52 -3.27 4.83 1.04
C TYR A 52 -4.04 4.08 2.13
N ARG A 53 -3.44 3.93 3.31
CA ARG A 53 -4.09 3.29 4.45
C ARG A 53 -5.33 4.06 4.88
N SER A 54 -5.24 5.38 4.95
CA SER A 54 -6.37 6.24 5.30
C SER A 54 -7.49 6.11 4.27
N ARG A 55 -7.14 6.11 2.98
CA ARG A 55 -8.12 5.97 1.91
C ARG A 55 -8.82 4.62 1.94
N ALA A 56 -8.05 3.54 2.10
CA ALA A 56 -8.60 2.19 2.21
C ALA A 56 -9.47 2.04 3.45
N SER A 57 -9.05 2.60 4.58
CA SER A 57 -9.84 2.60 5.82
C SER A 57 -11.21 3.24 5.60
N ASN A 58 -11.25 4.39 4.94
CA ASN A 58 -12.50 5.09 4.67
C ASN A 58 -13.39 4.34 3.67
N LEU A 59 -12.80 3.81 2.60
CA LEU A 59 -13.56 3.11 1.58
C LEU A 59 -14.08 1.76 2.05
N LEU A 60 -13.27 0.99 2.78
CA LEU A 60 -13.63 -0.33 3.29
C LEU A 60 -14.37 -0.27 4.62
N GLU A 61 -14.45 0.91 5.25
CA GLU A 61 -15.10 1.11 6.55
C GLU A 61 -14.51 0.20 7.62
N VAL A 62 -13.18 0.13 7.66
CA VAL A 62 -12.41 -0.62 8.65
C VAL A 62 -11.42 0.31 9.35
N GLU A 63 -10.95 -0.07 10.53
CA GLU A 63 -9.94 0.72 11.23
C GLU A 63 -8.61 0.72 10.47
N ALA A 64 -7.96 1.89 10.38
CA ALA A 64 -6.68 2.01 9.69
C ALA A 64 -5.62 1.06 10.25
N ASN A 65 -5.60 0.84 11.56
CA ASN A 65 -4.63 -0.04 12.22
C ASN A 65 -4.83 -1.52 11.86
N SER A 66 -6.01 -1.91 11.37
CA SER A 66 -6.25 -3.27 10.90
C SER A 66 -5.63 -3.54 9.52
N LEU A 67 -5.30 -2.48 8.78
CA LEU A 67 -4.69 -2.56 7.45
C LEU A 67 -3.17 -2.59 7.60
N THR A 68 -2.63 -3.78 7.83
CA THR A 68 -1.19 -4.00 7.98
C THR A 68 -0.49 -4.03 6.61
N PHE A 69 0.83 -4.08 6.61
CA PHE A 69 1.61 -4.20 5.37
C PHE A 69 1.34 -5.51 4.63
N ASP A 70 0.81 -6.52 5.30
CA ASP A 70 0.44 -7.80 4.68
C ASP A 70 -0.94 -7.77 4.04
N ASP A 71 -1.73 -6.75 4.29
CA ASP A 71 -3.05 -6.63 3.69
C ASP A 71 -2.94 -6.44 2.17
N PRO A 72 -3.75 -7.16 1.37
CA PRO A 72 -3.67 -7.07 -0.10
C PRO A 72 -3.81 -5.65 -0.65
N VAL A 73 -4.67 -4.81 -0.07
CA VAL A 73 -4.85 -3.44 -0.55
C VAL A 73 -3.66 -2.55 -0.22
N ILE A 74 -2.95 -2.84 0.88
CA ILE A 74 -1.73 -2.11 1.22
C ILE A 74 -0.57 -2.58 0.34
N LYS A 75 -0.41 -3.89 0.15
CA LYS A 75 0.61 -4.43 -0.76
C LYS A 75 0.47 -3.91 -2.18
N ALA A 76 -0.75 -3.79 -2.67
CA ALA A 76 -1.01 -3.28 -4.01
C ALA A 76 -0.50 -1.85 -4.19
N ALA A 77 -0.63 -1.00 -3.16
CA ALA A 77 -0.08 0.35 -3.21
C ALA A 77 1.45 0.36 -3.15
N MET A 78 2.04 -0.53 -2.33
CA MET A 78 3.48 -0.60 -2.12
C MET A 78 4.24 -1.14 -3.34
N GLN A 79 3.63 -2.07 -4.07
CA GLN A 79 4.28 -2.85 -5.13
C GLN A 79 3.74 -2.52 -6.52
N TYR A 80 3.14 -1.35 -6.67
CA TYR A 80 2.57 -0.93 -7.95
C TYR A 80 3.67 -0.73 -9.00
N THR A 81 3.40 -1.22 -10.21
CA THR A 81 4.24 -0.98 -11.38
C THR A 81 3.45 -0.17 -12.41
N GLY A 82 4.14 0.80 -13.02
CA GLY A 82 3.54 1.60 -14.08
C GLY A 82 3.40 0.85 -15.41
N GLY A 83 2.86 1.53 -16.39
CA GLY A 83 2.64 0.96 -17.72
C GLY A 83 3.93 0.51 -18.43
N ASP A 84 5.07 1.05 -18.06
CA ASP A 84 6.39 0.67 -18.56
C ASP A 84 7.02 -0.52 -17.81
N GLY A 85 6.32 -1.06 -16.80
CA GLY A 85 6.80 -2.17 -15.99
C GLY A 85 7.75 -1.78 -14.86
N SER A 86 8.11 -0.50 -14.73
CA SER A 86 8.96 -0.04 -13.63
C SER A 86 8.13 0.27 -12.37
N PRO A 87 8.71 0.13 -11.16
CA PRO A 87 8.01 0.53 -9.94
C PRO A 87 7.63 1.99 -9.98
N SER A 88 6.39 2.31 -9.62
CA SER A 88 5.92 3.68 -9.58
C SER A 88 4.90 3.89 -8.47
N VAL A 89 4.73 5.16 -8.06
CA VAL A 89 3.76 5.53 -7.03
C VAL A 89 2.37 5.54 -7.65
N LEU A 90 1.47 4.77 -7.06
CA LEU A 90 0.08 4.69 -7.53
C LEU A 90 -0.67 5.97 -7.16
N PRO A 91 -1.27 6.69 -8.14
CA PRO A 91 -2.11 7.84 -7.83
C PRO A 91 -3.31 7.46 -6.97
N LEU A 92 -3.68 8.33 -6.03
CA LEU A 92 -4.77 8.04 -5.09
C LEU A 92 -6.12 7.80 -5.79
N TYR A 93 -6.40 8.49 -6.88
CA TYR A 93 -7.64 8.29 -7.62
C TYR A 93 -7.72 6.90 -8.27
N GLU A 94 -6.58 6.37 -8.72
CA GLU A 94 -6.50 5.00 -9.22
C GLU A 94 -6.55 3.98 -8.08
N TYR A 95 -5.99 4.35 -6.94
CA TYR A 95 -6.04 3.51 -5.75
C TYR A 95 -7.48 3.29 -5.27
N ASP A 96 -8.33 4.31 -5.32
CA ASP A 96 -9.74 4.18 -4.97
C ASP A 96 -10.42 3.09 -5.80
N ARG A 97 -10.14 3.06 -7.10
CA ARG A 97 -10.67 2.03 -7.99
C ARG A 97 -10.18 0.63 -7.61
N LEU A 98 -8.91 0.53 -7.27
CA LEU A 98 -8.31 -0.73 -6.85
C LEU A 98 -8.94 -1.25 -5.55
N VAL A 99 -9.13 -0.39 -4.56
CA VAL A 99 -9.75 -0.75 -3.28
C VAL A 99 -11.18 -1.24 -3.48
N ARG A 100 -11.94 -0.65 -4.39
CA ARG A 100 -13.31 -1.07 -4.69
C ARG A 100 -13.39 -2.45 -5.33
N GLN A 101 -12.28 -2.99 -5.82
CA GLN A 101 -12.21 -4.36 -6.32
C GLN A 101 -12.02 -5.39 -5.21
N ASP A 102 -11.71 -4.94 -4.00
CA ASP A 102 -11.63 -5.83 -2.84
C ASP A 102 -13.03 -6.25 -2.42
N ALA A 103 -13.19 -7.55 -2.10
CA ALA A 103 -14.50 -8.09 -1.72
C ALA A 103 -15.12 -7.42 -0.49
N ARG A 104 -14.28 -6.87 0.41
CA ARG A 104 -14.76 -6.18 1.60
C ARG A 104 -15.56 -4.92 1.25
N TRP A 105 -15.25 -4.27 0.12
CA TRP A 105 -15.96 -3.04 -0.26
C TRP A 105 -17.44 -3.31 -0.54
N ASP A 106 -17.80 -4.43 -1.13
CA ASP A 106 -19.19 -4.78 -1.44
C ASP A 106 -20.07 -4.87 -0.19
N LYS A 107 -19.46 -5.06 0.97
CA LYS A 107 -20.17 -5.16 2.25
C LYS A 107 -20.26 -3.83 2.99
N THR A 108 -19.77 -2.74 2.42
CA THR A 108 -19.73 -1.42 3.07
C THR A 108 -21.02 -0.65 2.82
N ASN A 109 -21.28 0.35 3.67
CA ASN A 109 -22.32 1.33 3.44
C ASN A 109 -22.05 2.19 2.21
N ASN A 110 -20.77 2.46 1.92
CA ASN A 110 -20.34 3.19 0.72
C ASN A 110 -20.76 2.44 -0.55
N ALA A 111 -20.56 1.13 -0.59
CA ALA A 111 -20.99 0.31 -1.73
C ALA A 111 -22.51 0.29 -1.86
N TYR A 112 -23.22 0.13 -0.75
CA TYR A 112 -24.67 0.15 -0.73
C TYR A 112 -25.22 1.46 -1.29
N ALA A 113 -24.67 2.58 -0.85
CA ALA A 113 -25.07 3.91 -1.33
C ALA A 113 -24.80 4.08 -2.83
N ALA A 114 -23.65 3.60 -3.32
CA ALA A 114 -23.30 3.67 -4.74
C ALA A 114 -24.25 2.83 -5.59
N TYR A 115 -24.51 1.59 -5.19
CA TYR A 115 -25.43 0.70 -5.92
C TYR A 115 -26.85 1.22 -5.88
N THR A 116 -27.31 1.75 -4.76
CA THR A 116 -28.64 2.35 -4.64
C THR A 116 -28.80 3.54 -5.56
N ARG A 117 -27.77 4.40 -5.66
CA ARG A 117 -27.78 5.56 -6.56
C ARG A 117 -27.89 5.12 -8.02
N VAL A 118 -27.08 4.13 -8.43
CA VAL A 118 -27.12 3.60 -9.79
C VAL A 118 -28.50 2.99 -10.09
N GLY A 119 -29.05 2.22 -9.17
CA GLY A 119 -30.38 1.64 -9.31
C GLY A 119 -31.46 2.70 -9.44
N THR A 120 -31.43 3.76 -8.65
CA THR A 120 -32.38 4.86 -8.73
C THR A 120 -32.28 5.57 -10.07
N ASP A 121 -31.06 5.84 -10.55
CA ASP A 121 -30.85 6.48 -11.84
C ASP A 121 -31.38 5.62 -12.99
N LEU A 122 -31.16 4.31 -12.95
CA LEU A 122 -31.69 3.38 -13.94
C LEU A 122 -33.22 3.37 -13.95
N LEU A 123 -33.84 3.33 -12.78
CA LEU A 123 -35.30 3.38 -12.67
C LEU A 123 -35.87 4.67 -13.26
N ARG A 124 -35.24 5.79 -13.00
CA ARG A 124 -35.64 7.08 -13.59
C ARG A 124 -35.54 7.08 -15.10
N ARG A 125 -34.47 6.49 -15.65
CA ARG A 125 -34.26 6.40 -17.12
C ARG A 125 -35.35 5.56 -17.79
N PHE A 126 -35.89 4.56 -17.09
CA PHE A 126 -36.96 3.71 -17.59
C PHE A 126 -38.36 4.22 -17.21
N GLY A 127 -38.47 5.41 -16.63
CA GLY A 127 -39.77 6.03 -16.28
C GLY A 127 -40.38 5.53 -14.98
N PHE A 128 -39.66 4.77 -14.17
CA PHE A 128 -40.12 4.35 -12.85
C PHE A 128 -39.89 5.47 -11.81
N ARG A 129 -40.69 5.47 -10.79
CA ARG A 129 -40.62 6.45 -9.71
C ARG A 129 -40.28 5.81 -8.37
#